data_e065b2f39d776a74b1d1a063c03e1bae
#
_entry.id   e065b2f39d776a74b1d1a063c03e1bae
#
_cell.length_a   1.000
_cell.length_b   1.000
_cell.length_c   1.000
_cell.angle_alpha   90.00
_cell.angle_beta   90.00
_cell.angle_gamma   90.00
#
_symmetry.space_group_name_H-M   'P 1'
#
loop_
_entity.id
_entity.type
_entity.pdbx_description
1 polymer ?
#
loop_
_entity_poly.entity_id
_entity_poly.type
_entity_poly.pdbx_seq_one_letter_code
_entity_poly.pdbx_strand_id
1 'polypeptide(L)'
;MACEKSVIPHSTFHIAILSLFLLAACGDFMEPVESTPEPTAYEFNYWLLNHTYLYEAELKKLPAVGDSIPLLYSALEDRYTRYYPPSKSDAAETHMNTSIVEGELGMEYMIVIEEGQISNYPIIISRVYADSPAGRANVPRFGRILEANGISLAGPESKFIYDSIVDYSAEIFLKVFFSDSIYHFDLIKEDVYTPTVFLDTISSVTFITITEFKSSTSDRENGTFGELKAYIDSTSNVSAPRVLDLRNNPGGLISQCLSAADLFVKEGVLSSRKFVTFAPDGKRDIRTSTNMAKSGDPGENGKFIMLANRASASCSEIFIAALKEQGNIPLAGETTFGKGIGQSQWKTIEGGFAVITNLEFFTPKGNSYHKKGINPDYPCSGSPTRNCALEVIGHLFGSENPAKASKGFQRLSTEQQAVQSILLTSKDASPVPQSHLLTGGALDTLINHVNYLYTP
;
A
#
# COMPACT_ATOMS: atom_id res chain seq x y z
N MET A 1 -0.75 -34.32 -29.43
CA MET A 1 -0.08 -33.88 -28.20
C MET A 1 -0.96 -32.80 -27.59
N ALA A 2 -1.72 -33.21 -26.59
CA ALA A 2 -2.78 -32.38 -26.00
C ALA A 2 -2.21 -31.48 -24.90
N CYS A 3 -2.57 -30.23 -24.96
CA CYS A 3 -2.27 -29.20 -23.95
C CYS A 3 -3.27 -29.38 -22.79
N GLU A 4 -2.82 -29.93 -21.67
CA GLU A 4 -3.63 -29.95 -20.44
C GLU A 4 -3.68 -28.59 -19.80
N LYS A 5 -4.85 -27.96 -19.87
CA LYS A 5 -5.21 -26.82 -19.01
C LYS A 5 -5.60 -27.38 -17.64
N SER A 6 -4.79 -27.14 -16.64
CA SER A 6 -5.16 -27.40 -15.26
C SER A 6 -6.28 -26.43 -14.83
N VAL A 7 -7.50 -26.92 -14.80
CA VAL A 7 -8.64 -26.23 -14.22
C VAL A 7 -8.59 -26.46 -12.71
N ILE A 8 -8.46 -25.39 -11.93
CA ILE A 8 -8.63 -25.43 -10.49
C ILE A 8 -10.10 -25.77 -10.20
N PRO A 9 -10.40 -26.82 -9.41
CA PRO A 9 -11.79 -27.22 -9.18
C PRO A 9 -12.48 -26.20 -8.29
N HIS A 10 -13.52 -25.59 -8.81
CA HIS A 10 -14.50 -24.85 -8.03
C HIS A 10 -15.21 -25.81 -7.07
N SER A 11 -15.07 -25.50 -5.81
CA SER A 11 -15.91 -25.83 -4.65
C SER A 11 -16.33 -27.29 -4.40
N THR A 12 -16.02 -27.74 -3.25
CA THR A 12 -16.47 -28.98 -2.57
C THR A 12 -17.99 -29.16 -2.47
N PHE A 13 -18.78 -28.17 -2.85
CA PHE A 13 -20.23 -28.26 -2.97
C PHE A 13 -20.70 -29.10 -4.19
N HIS A 14 -19.82 -29.34 -5.16
CA HIS A 14 -20.16 -30.12 -6.37
C HIS A 14 -19.78 -31.60 -6.30
N ILE A 15 -19.13 -32.08 -5.23
CA ILE A 15 -18.70 -33.47 -5.11
C ILE A 15 -19.91 -34.42 -4.85
N ALA A 16 -21.00 -33.93 -4.36
CA ALA A 16 -22.24 -34.72 -4.25
C ALA A 16 -22.94 -34.97 -5.59
N ILE A 17 -22.60 -34.25 -6.65
CA ILE A 17 -23.28 -34.34 -7.96
C ILE A 17 -22.49 -35.21 -8.98
N LEU A 18 -21.17 -35.42 -8.79
CA LEU A 18 -20.35 -36.09 -9.78
C LEU A 18 -20.24 -37.61 -9.62
N SER A 19 -20.79 -38.23 -8.58
CA SER A 19 -20.84 -39.68 -8.38
C SER A 19 -22.07 -40.36 -9.01
N LEU A 20 -22.96 -39.63 -9.70
CA LEU A 20 -24.22 -40.19 -10.25
C LEU A 20 -24.25 -40.41 -11.76
N PHE A 21 -23.15 -40.23 -12.49
CA PHE A 21 -23.17 -40.35 -13.97
C PHE A 21 -22.55 -41.61 -14.54
N LEU A 22 -22.34 -42.67 -13.74
CA LEU A 22 -21.73 -43.93 -14.25
C LEU A 22 -22.58 -45.20 -14.05
N LEU A 23 -23.91 -45.10 -13.93
CA LEU A 23 -24.79 -46.30 -13.98
C LEU A 23 -26.10 -45.98 -14.70
N ALA A 24 -26.01 -45.73 -16.02
CA ALA A 24 -27.19 -45.68 -16.89
C ALA A 24 -27.17 -46.85 -17.85
N ALA A 25 -27.50 -48.05 -17.37
CA ALA A 25 -27.97 -49.15 -18.19
C ALA A 25 -28.75 -50.13 -17.30
N CYS A 26 -30.04 -49.91 -17.20
CA CYS A 26 -31.18 -50.81 -17.01
C CYS A 26 -32.28 -50.04 -16.26
N GLY A 27 -33.43 -49.94 -16.92
CA GLY A 27 -34.56 -49.19 -16.39
C GLY A 27 -35.07 -49.74 -15.06
N ASP A 28 -35.29 -48.83 -14.16
CA ASP A 28 -36.38 -48.86 -13.21
C ASP A 28 -36.47 -47.45 -12.58
N PHE A 29 -37.66 -47.06 -12.28
CA PHE A 29 -38.06 -45.75 -11.75
C PHE A 29 -37.06 -45.18 -10.72
N MET A 30 -36.27 -44.19 -11.13
CA MET A 30 -35.59 -43.34 -10.15
C MET A 30 -36.61 -42.38 -9.54
N GLU A 31 -36.87 -42.52 -8.26
CA GLU A 31 -37.49 -41.43 -7.51
C GLU A 31 -36.68 -40.16 -7.72
N PRO A 32 -37.33 -38.98 -7.87
CA PRO A 32 -36.61 -37.73 -8.03
C PRO A 32 -35.72 -37.58 -6.80
N VAL A 33 -34.40 -37.57 -6.99
CA VAL A 33 -33.45 -37.23 -5.94
C VAL A 33 -33.85 -35.81 -5.52
N GLU A 34 -34.40 -35.69 -4.30
CA GLU A 34 -34.66 -34.38 -3.71
C GLU A 34 -33.32 -33.62 -3.76
N SER A 35 -33.27 -32.59 -4.64
CA SER A 35 -32.13 -31.68 -4.67
C SER A 35 -32.04 -31.05 -3.29
N THR A 36 -30.92 -31.25 -2.59
CA THR A 36 -30.67 -30.50 -1.37
C THR A 36 -30.81 -29.02 -1.72
N PRO A 37 -31.67 -28.26 -1.03
CA PRO A 37 -31.88 -26.86 -1.32
C PRO A 37 -30.52 -26.12 -1.28
N GLU A 38 -30.29 -25.25 -2.25
CA GLU A 38 -29.10 -24.40 -2.25
C GLU A 38 -29.07 -23.54 -0.99
N PRO A 39 -27.91 -23.36 -0.36
CA PRO A 39 -27.82 -22.55 0.85
C PRO A 39 -28.23 -21.11 0.56
N THR A 40 -28.92 -20.50 1.49
CA THR A 40 -29.18 -19.06 1.44
C THR A 40 -27.87 -18.28 1.55
N ALA A 41 -27.87 -17.03 1.11
CA ALA A 41 -26.71 -16.15 1.23
C ALA A 41 -26.24 -16.01 2.69
N TYR A 42 -27.16 -15.98 3.64
CA TYR A 42 -26.83 -15.93 5.06
C TYR A 42 -26.15 -17.24 5.53
N GLU A 43 -26.70 -18.39 5.21
CA GLU A 43 -26.13 -19.70 5.56
C GLU A 43 -24.75 -19.89 4.97
N PHE A 44 -24.52 -19.46 3.72
CA PHE A 44 -23.20 -19.49 3.09
C PHE A 44 -22.19 -18.63 3.85
N ASN A 45 -22.53 -17.38 4.18
CA ASN A 45 -21.64 -16.48 4.90
C ASN A 45 -21.38 -16.96 6.34
N TYR A 46 -22.39 -17.50 7.01
CA TYR A 46 -22.25 -18.13 8.32
C TYR A 46 -21.31 -19.36 8.26
N TRP A 47 -21.49 -20.22 7.25
CA TRP A 47 -20.61 -21.35 7.00
C TRP A 47 -19.18 -20.90 6.73
N LEU A 48 -18.98 -19.90 5.86
CA LEU A 48 -17.68 -19.36 5.50
C LEU A 48 -16.93 -18.86 6.73
N LEU A 49 -17.57 -18.08 7.59
CA LEU A 49 -16.98 -17.61 8.85
C LEU A 49 -16.60 -18.77 9.77
N ASN A 50 -17.50 -19.74 9.98
CA ASN A 50 -17.23 -20.88 10.88
C ASN A 50 -16.04 -21.74 10.41
N HIS A 51 -15.76 -21.77 9.10
CA HIS A 51 -14.70 -22.61 8.55
C HIS A 51 -13.40 -21.88 8.27
N THR A 52 -13.41 -20.54 8.20
CA THR A 52 -12.22 -19.77 7.83
C THR A 52 -11.78 -18.76 8.87
N TYR A 53 -12.67 -18.25 9.73
CA TYR A 53 -12.32 -17.20 10.69
C TYR A 53 -11.34 -17.67 11.76
N LEU A 54 -10.34 -16.85 12.08
CA LEU A 54 -9.22 -17.21 12.98
C LEU A 54 -9.66 -17.43 14.43
N TYR A 55 -10.57 -16.58 14.95
CA TYR A 55 -10.92 -16.54 16.37
C TYR A 55 -12.17 -17.37 16.67
N GLU A 56 -11.99 -18.67 16.80
CA GLU A 56 -13.10 -19.64 16.99
C GLU A 56 -14.00 -19.33 18.20
N ALA A 57 -13.46 -18.74 19.24
CA ALA A 57 -14.25 -18.40 20.45
C ALA A 57 -15.37 -17.38 20.16
N GLU A 58 -15.16 -16.47 19.19
CA GLU A 58 -16.16 -15.49 18.80
C GLU A 58 -17.28 -16.11 17.96
N LEU A 59 -16.98 -17.15 17.16
CA LEU A 59 -17.96 -17.83 16.32
C LEU A 59 -19.15 -18.43 17.11
N LYS A 60 -18.92 -18.83 18.36
CA LYS A 60 -19.95 -19.36 19.23
C LYS A 60 -21.04 -18.35 19.61
N LYS A 61 -20.76 -17.05 19.39
CA LYS A 61 -21.68 -15.95 19.66
C LYS A 61 -22.53 -15.59 18.43
N LEU A 62 -22.17 -16.10 17.23
CA LEU A 62 -22.86 -15.77 16.01
C LEU A 62 -24.21 -16.49 15.90
N PRO A 63 -25.29 -15.81 15.46
CA PRO A 63 -26.55 -16.43 15.21
C PRO A 63 -26.47 -17.38 14.02
N ALA A 64 -26.84 -18.64 14.22
CA ALA A 64 -26.84 -19.64 13.15
C ALA A 64 -27.94 -19.42 12.10
N VAL A 65 -28.97 -18.67 12.46
CA VAL A 65 -30.11 -18.30 11.59
C VAL A 65 -30.28 -16.80 11.62
N GLY A 66 -30.43 -16.21 10.47
CA GLY A 66 -30.64 -14.77 10.32
C GLY A 66 -30.92 -14.39 8.87
N ASP A 67 -31.15 -13.10 8.63
CA ASP A 67 -31.46 -12.53 7.33
C ASP A 67 -30.50 -11.38 6.93
N SER A 68 -29.66 -10.93 7.85
CA SER A 68 -28.75 -9.80 7.61
C SER A 68 -27.28 -10.21 7.71
N ILE A 69 -26.63 -10.35 6.54
CA ILE A 69 -25.21 -10.64 6.44
C ILE A 69 -24.36 -9.52 7.07
N PRO A 70 -24.62 -8.22 6.85
CA PRO A 70 -23.86 -7.15 7.51
C PRO A 70 -23.88 -7.25 9.04
N LEU A 71 -25.01 -7.62 9.65
CA LEU A 71 -25.09 -7.82 11.10
C LEU A 71 -24.27 -9.03 11.56
N LEU A 72 -24.24 -10.10 10.77
CA LEU A 72 -23.42 -11.29 11.06
C LEU A 72 -21.93 -10.92 11.19
N TYR A 73 -21.39 -10.14 10.26
CA TYR A 73 -19.98 -9.71 10.30
C TYR A 73 -19.73 -8.65 11.36
N SER A 74 -20.66 -7.73 11.62
CA SER A 74 -20.52 -6.71 12.64
C SER A 74 -20.60 -7.25 14.08
N ALA A 75 -21.07 -8.49 14.28
CA ALA A 75 -21.07 -9.15 15.57
C ALA A 75 -19.68 -9.65 16.01
N LEU A 76 -18.69 -9.66 15.11
CA LEU A 76 -17.31 -10.01 15.41
C LEU A 76 -16.57 -8.82 16.05
N GLU A 77 -15.73 -9.10 17.04
CA GLU A 77 -14.90 -8.08 17.71
C GLU A 77 -13.71 -7.65 16.83
N ASP A 78 -13.34 -8.48 15.86
CA ASP A 78 -12.24 -8.21 14.92
C ASP A 78 -12.61 -7.15 13.90
N ARG A 79 -12.01 -5.96 14.02
CA ARG A 79 -12.22 -4.83 13.10
C ARG A 79 -11.70 -5.06 11.66
N TYR A 80 -10.94 -6.10 11.43
CA TYR A 80 -10.34 -6.37 10.11
C TYR A 80 -11.19 -7.33 9.27
N THR A 81 -12.07 -8.10 9.89
CA THR A 81 -13.06 -8.91 9.18
C THR A 81 -14.23 -8.04 8.78
N ARG A 82 -14.56 -8.03 7.46
CA ARG A 82 -15.55 -7.12 6.88
C ARG A 82 -16.32 -7.80 5.77
N TYR A 83 -17.54 -7.33 5.57
CA TYR A 83 -18.40 -7.71 4.45
C TYR A 83 -18.81 -6.47 3.66
N TYR A 84 -18.71 -6.56 2.34
CA TYR A 84 -19.19 -5.57 1.41
C TYR A 84 -20.34 -6.16 0.60
N PRO A 85 -21.53 -5.53 0.61
CA PRO A 85 -22.67 -6.01 -0.16
C PRO A 85 -22.43 -5.95 -1.67
N PRO A 86 -23.21 -6.65 -2.50
CA PRO A 86 -23.02 -6.69 -3.97
C PRO A 86 -22.80 -5.32 -4.61
N SER A 87 -23.53 -4.30 -4.17
CA SER A 87 -23.41 -2.93 -4.69
C SER A 87 -22.07 -2.24 -4.39
N LYS A 88 -21.24 -2.78 -3.48
CA LYS A 88 -19.93 -2.25 -3.10
C LYS A 88 -18.79 -3.25 -3.30
N SER A 89 -19.11 -4.45 -3.76
CA SER A 89 -18.18 -5.57 -3.90
C SER A 89 -16.99 -5.25 -4.80
N ASP A 90 -17.27 -4.80 -6.03
CA ASP A 90 -16.24 -4.56 -7.03
C ASP A 90 -15.37 -3.35 -6.68
N ALA A 91 -15.98 -2.28 -6.17
CA ALA A 91 -15.23 -1.11 -5.70
C ALA A 91 -14.28 -1.47 -4.52
N ALA A 92 -14.76 -2.28 -3.57
CA ALA A 92 -13.95 -2.71 -2.45
C ALA A 92 -12.79 -3.61 -2.89
N GLU A 93 -13.01 -4.55 -3.80
CA GLU A 93 -11.98 -5.42 -4.36
C GLU A 93 -10.95 -4.61 -5.15
N THR A 94 -11.40 -3.70 -6.02
CA THR A 94 -10.54 -2.81 -6.78
C THR A 94 -9.65 -1.98 -5.87
N HIS A 95 -10.24 -1.33 -4.87
CA HIS A 95 -9.48 -0.51 -3.91
C HIS A 95 -8.46 -1.32 -3.10
N MET A 96 -8.75 -2.56 -2.75
CA MET A 96 -7.80 -3.41 -2.03
C MET A 96 -6.62 -3.86 -2.90
N ASN A 97 -6.87 -4.14 -4.17
CA ASN A 97 -5.90 -4.77 -5.05
C ASN A 97 -5.12 -3.79 -5.93
N THR A 98 -5.67 -2.61 -6.19
CA THR A 98 -5.09 -1.63 -7.12
C THR A 98 -4.82 -0.30 -6.44
N SER A 99 -3.95 0.50 -7.05
CA SER A 99 -3.69 1.89 -6.66
C SER A 99 -4.45 2.89 -7.53
N ILE A 100 -5.53 2.46 -8.17
CA ILE A 100 -6.35 3.35 -9.02
C ILE A 100 -7.00 4.45 -8.17
N VAL A 101 -6.94 5.67 -8.67
CA VAL A 101 -7.67 6.82 -8.14
C VAL A 101 -8.51 7.40 -9.26
N GLU A 102 -9.81 7.47 -9.03
CA GLU A 102 -10.77 7.94 -10.02
C GLU A 102 -10.71 9.47 -10.18
N GLY A 103 -10.79 9.92 -11.41
CA GLY A 103 -10.93 11.35 -11.73
C GLY A 103 -9.75 12.20 -11.30
N GLU A 104 -8.53 11.76 -11.51
CA GLU A 104 -7.28 12.42 -11.11
C GLU A 104 -6.53 13.09 -12.26
N LEU A 105 -5.67 14.05 -11.92
CA LEU A 105 -4.70 14.65 -12.83
C LEU A 105 -3.37 13.89 -12.85
N GLY A 106 -3.11 13.09 -11.82
CA GLY A 106 -1.89 12.31 -11.65
C GLY A 106 -0.69 13.15 -11.24
N MET A 107 -0.91 14.09 -10.34
CA MET A 107 0.14 14.86 -9.70
C MET A 107 -0.20 15.15 -8.23
N GLU A 108 0.84 15.22 -7.42
CA GLU A 108 0.75 15.67 -6.03
C GLU A 108 1.31 17.10 -5.90
N TYR A 109 0.85 17.81 -4.91
CA TYR A 109 1.36 19.14 -4.59
C TYR A 109 1.66 19.29 -3.10
N MET A 110 2.40 20.34 -2.77
CA MET A 110 2.69 20.77 -1.40
C MET A 110 2.47 22.26 -1.27
N ILE A 111 2.25 22.69 -0.02
CA ILE A 111 2.14 24.12 0.32
C ILE A 111 3.49 24.62 0.85
N VAL A 112 3.96 25.72 0.31
CA VAL A 112 5.22 26.36 0.73
C VAL A 112 4.96 27.46 1.74
N ILE A 113 5.69 27.38 2.85
CA ILE A 113 5.77 28.42 3.87
C ILE A 113 7.15 29.06 3.82
N GLU A 114 7.19 30.36 3.79
CA GLU A 114 8.41 31.18 3.83
C GLU A 114 8.39 32.04 5.10
N GLU A 115 9.43 31.95 5.94
CA GLU A 115 9.54 32.72 7.20
C GLU A 115 8.32 32.57 8.14
N GLY A 116 7.70 31.38 8.17
CA GLY A 116 6.51 31.12 9.00
C GLY A 116 5.19 31.65 8.41
N GLN A 117 5.19 32.19 7.19
CA GLN A 117 4.00 32.63 6.48
C GLN A 117 3.80 31.84 5.18
N ILE A 118 2.54 31.70 4.77
CA ILE A 118 2.22 31.07 3.49
C ILE A 118 2.76 31.96 2.36
N SER A 119 3.53 31.35 1.45
CA SER A 119 4.08 32.03 0.27
C SER A 119 2.97 32.63 -0.61
N ASN A 120 3.29 33.65 -1.40
CA ASN A 120 2.28 34.34 -2.23
C ASN A 120 1.58 33.40 -3.23
N TYR A 121 2.32 32.46 -3.84
CA TYR A 121 1.77 31.35 -4.64
C TYR A 121 2.27 30.04 -4.04
N PRO A 122 1.60 29.52 -3.02
CA PRO A 122 2.19 28.48 -2.16
C PRO A 122 2.14 27.07 -2.75
N ILE A 123 1.38 26.82 -3.82
CA ILE A 123 1.19 25.48 -4.36
C ILE A 123 2.34 25.11 -5.28
N ILE A 124 3.14 24.13 -4.87
CA ILE A 124 4.24 23.57 -5.66
C ILE A 124 3.94 22.11 -5.99
N ILE A 125 4.13 21.73 -7.24
CA ILE A 125 3.97 20.34 -7.71
C ILE A 125 5.09 19.49 -7.14
N SER A 126 4.76 18.58 -6.25
CA SER A 126 5.74 17.71 -5.57
C SER A 126 6.07 16.46 -6.36
N ARG A 127 5.07 15.91 -7.07
CA ARG A 127 5.20 14.72 -7.92
C ARG A 127 4.32 14.82 -9.15
N VAL A 128 4.73 14.10 -10.21
CA VAL A 128 3.95 13.89 -11.42
C VAL A 128 4.11 12.43 -11.82
N TYR A 129 3.00 11.75 -12.09
CA TYR A 129 2.98 10.35 -12.49
C TYR A 129 3.06 10.23 -14.01
N ALA A 130 3.99 9.40 -14.52
CA ALA A 130 4.32 9.35 -15.95
C ALA A 130 3.11 9.09 -16.84
N ASP A 131 2.27 8.11 -16.51
CA ASP A 131 1.12 7.66 -17.32
C ASP A 131 -0.20 8.37 -16.95
N SER A 132 -0.10 9.57 -16.42
CA SER A 132 -1.24 10.41 -16.05
C SER A 132 -1.46 11.57 -17.03
N PRO A 133 -2.60 12.29 -16.95
CA PRO A 133 -2.78 13.52 -17.72
C PRO A 133 -1.63 14.53 -17.55
N ALA A 134 -1.22 14.78 -16.31
CA ALA A 134 -0.10 15.69 -16.01
C ALA A 134 1.23 15.17 -16.54
N GLY A 135 1.48 13.86 -16.46
CA GLY A 135 2.70 13.25 -16.96
C GLY A 135 2.81 13.32 -18.48
N ARG A 136 1.76 12.94 -19.19
CA ARG A 136 1.71 13.02 -20.67
C ARG A 136 1.81 14.46 -21.19
N ALA A 137 1.29 15.42 -20.43
CA ALA A 137 1.43 16.85 -20.74
C ALA A 137 2.83 17.41 -20.36
N ASN A 138 3.71 16.61 -19.73
CA ASN A 138 5.00 17.03 -19.23
C ASN A 138 4.92 18.21 -18.24
N VAL A 139 3.93 18.18 -17.34
CA VAL A 139 3.84 19.14 -16.24
C VAL A 139 5.12 19.06 -15.41
N PRO A 140 5.83 20.18 -15.16
CA PRO A 140 7.12 20.11 -14.50
C PRO A 140 6.97 19.86 -13.00
N ARG A 141 7.66 18.84 -12.48
CA ARG A 141 7.87 18.69 -11.03
C ARG A 141 8.57 19.93 -10.49
N PHE A 142 8.16 20.40 -9.32
CA PHE A 142 8.56 21.64 -8.66
C PHE A 142 8.08 22.92 -9.35
N GLY A 143 7.21 22.81 -10.36
CA GLY A 143 6.49 23.94 -10.91
C GLY A 143 5.57 24.57 -9.86
N ARG A 144 5.50 25.89 -9.82
CA ARG A 144 4.62 26.69 -8.95
C ARG A 144 3.32 26.96 -9.68
N ILE A 145 2.20 26.53 -9.15
CA ILE A 145 0.89 26.76 -9.77
C ILE A 145 0.45 28.19 -9.45
N LEU A 146 0.31 29.02 -10.47
CA LEU A 146 -0.12 30.41 -10.36
C LEU A 146 -1.62 30.59 -10.51
N GLU A 147 -2.25 29.83 -11.41
CA GLU A 147 -3.67 29.90 -11.72
C GLU A 147 -4.20 28.49 -12.03
N ALA A 148 -5.47 28.25 -11.68
CA ALA A 148 -6.24 27.11 -12.14
C ALA A 148 -7.60 27.61 -12.65
N ASN A 149 -8.01 27.19 -13.87
CA ASN A 149 -9.21 27.63 -14.57
C ASN A 149 -9.39 29.18 -14.58
N GLY A 150 -8.28 29.90 -14.76
CA GLY A 150 -8.25 31.37 -14.77
C GLY A 150 -8.38 32.04 -13.41
N ILE A 151 -8.48 31.27 -12.32
CA ILE A 151 -8.54 31.81 -10.96
C ILE A 151 -7.12 31.83 -10.38
N SER A 152 -6.71 32.99 -9.87
CA SER A 152 -5.40 33.14 -9.23
C SER A 152 -5.31 32.35 -7.94
N LEU A 153 -4.20 31.63 -7.76
CA LEU A 153 -3.88 30.84 -6.57
C LEU A 153 -2.88 31.58 -5.66
N ALA A 154 -2.99 32.91 -5.61
CA ALA A 154 -2.22 33.73 -4.69
C ALA A 154 -2.84 33.75 -3.29
N GLY A 155 -1.98 33.72 -2.27
CA GLY A 155 -2.38 33.91 -0.87
C GLY A 155 -2.84 32.65 -0.13
N PRO A 156 -3.30 32.78 1.11
CA PRO A 156 -3.51 31.67 2.02
C PRO A 156 -4.67 30.72 1.62
N GLU A 157 -5.68 31.22 0.91
CA GLU A 157 -6.83 30.42 0.47
C GLU A 157 -6.56 29.57 -0.79
N SER A 158 -5.38 29.67 -1.37
CA SER A 158 -5.01 29.03 -2.64
C SER A 158 -5.24 27.53 -2.65
N LYS A 159 -4.96 26.83 -1.54
CA LYS A 159 -5.21 25.38 -1.43
C LYS A 159 -6.69 25.07 -1.54
N PHE A 160 -7.52 25.77 -0.79
CA PHE A 160 -8.97 25.58 -0.82
C PHE A 160 -9.56 25.86 -2.22
N ILE A 161 -9.08 26.95 -2.85
CA ILE A 161 -9.51 27.32 -4.21
C ILE A 161 -9.09 26.23 -5.20
N TYR A 162 -7.84 25.76 -5.13
CA TYR A 162 -7.31 24.74 -6.01
C TYR A 162 -8.06 23.41 -5.87
N ASP A 163 -8.25 22.94 -4.63
CA ASP A 163 -8.97 21.70 -4.35
C ASP A 163 -10.41 21.79 -4.86
N SER A 164 -11.10 22.91 -4.61
CA SER A 164 -12.46 23.11 -5.13
C SER A 164 -12.51 23.05 -6.65
N ILE A 165 -11.53 23.65 -7.36
CA ILE A 165 -11.48 23.59 -8.82
C ILE A 165 -11.27 22.14 -9.27
N VAL A 166 -10.34 21.43 -8.66
CA VAL A 166 -10.05 20.04 -8.99
C VAL A 166 -11.24 19.14 -8.68
N ASP A 167 -11.91 19.32 -7.55
CA ASP A 167 -13.05 18.46 -7.16
C ASP A 167 -14.25 18.60 -8.10
N TYR A 168 -14.55 19.83 -8.55
CA TYR A 168 -15.78 20.13 -9.29
C TYR A 168 -15.61 20.31 -10.81
N SER A 169 -14.38 20.21 -11.33
CA SER A 169 -14.14 20.37 -12.77
C SER A 169 -13.58 19.07 -13.37
N ALA A 170 -14.05 18.72 -14.57
CA ALA A 170 -13.50 17.60 -15.34
C ALA A 170 -12.24 18.01 -16.13
N GLU A 171 -12.14 19.30 -16.50
CA GLU A 171 -11.03 19.89 -17.22
C GLU A 171 -10.37 20.96 -16.37
N ILE A 172 -9.04 20.93 -16.29
CA ILE A 172 -8.25 21.84 -15.47
C ILE A 172 -7.23 22.55 -16.35
N PHE A 173 -7.34 23.86 -16.46
CA PHE A 173 -6.38 24.73 -17.13
C PHE A 173 -5.40 25.28 -16.11
N LEU A 174 -4.14 24.87 -16.17
CA LEU A 174 -3.12 25.31 -15.22
C LEU A 174 -2.17 26.32 -15.86
N LYS A 175 -1.82 27.34 -15.09
CA LYS A 175 -0.70 28.24 -15.37
C LYS A 175 0.39 27.98 -14.33
N VAL A 176 1.53 27.51 -14.79
CA VAL A 176 2.63 27.02 -13.94
C VAL A 176 3.89 27.81 -14.24
N PHE A 177 4.53 28.33 -13.19
CA PHE A 177 5.86 28.96 -13.26
C PHE A 177 6.92 27.90 -12.94
N PHE A 178 7.90 27.75 -13.82
CA PHE A 178 9.02 26.84 -13.63
C PHE A 178 10.24 27.35 -14.43
N SER A 179 11.42 27.35 -13.81
CA SER A 179 12.69 27.72 -14.46
C SER A 179 12.61 29.03 -15.24
N ASP A 180 12.14 30.09 -14.57
CA ASP A 180 12.00 31.47 -15.10
C ASP A 180 11.02 31.62 -16.30
N SER A 181 10.16 30.62 -16.50
CA SER A 181 9.17 30.62 -17.58
C SER A 181 7.78 30.23 -17.07
N ILE A 182 6.76 30.69 -17.81
CA ILE A 182 5.36 30.36 -17.55
C ILE A 182 4.92 29.36 -18.62
N TYR A 183 4.30 28.29 -18.14
CA TYR A 183 3.73 27.22 -18.97
C TYR A 183 2.23 27.15 -18.75
N HIS A 184 1.50 26.74 -19.78
CA HIS A 184 0.07 26.50 -19.74
C HIS A 184 -0.21 25.05 -20.07
N PHE A 185 -1.10 24.43 -19.29
CA PHE A 185 -1.47 23.02 -19.43
C PHE A 185 -2.98 22.88 -19.43
N ASP A 186 -3.49 22.11 -20.38
CA ASP A 186 -4.90 21.73 -20.46
C ASP A 186 -4.98 20.26 -20.10
N LEU A 187 -5.55 19.95 -18.93
CA LEU A 187 -5.57 18.62 -18.37
C LEU A 187 -7.01 18.14 -18.21
N ILE A 188 -7.30 16.95 -18.71
CA ILE A 188 -8.60 16.27 -18.52
C ILE A 188 -8.40 15.19 -17.47
N LYS A 189 -9.22 15.18 -16.46
CA LYS A 189 -9.19 14.16 -15.38
C LYS A 189 -9.54 12.78 -15.94
N GLU A 190 -8.86 11.77 -15.45
CA GLU A 190 -9.09 10.37 -15.76
C GLU A 190 -8.81 9.48 -14.54
N ASP A 191 -9.11 8.20 -14.65
CA ASP A 191 -8.73 7.22 -13.66
C ASP A 191 -7.24 6.90 -13.80
N VAL A 192 -6.48 7.22 -12.76
CA VAL A 192 -5.01 7.09 -12.75
C VAL A 192 -4.58 5.96 -11.83
N TYR A 193 -3.77 5.04 -12.34
CA TYR A 193 -3.04 4.10 -11.50
C TYR A 193 -1.77 4.76 -10.97
N THR A 194 -1.79 5.07 -9.69
CA THR A 194 -0.68 5.79 -9.05
C THR A 194 0.48 4.84 -8.76
N PRO A 195 1.74 5.32 -8.82
CA PRO A 195 2.88 4.56 -8.34
C PRO A 195 2.78 4.33 -6.83
N THR A 196 3.35 3.22 -6.37
CA THR A 196 3.52 2.91 -4.94
C THR A 196 4.99 2.92 -4.51
N VAL A 197 5.92 3.01 -5.48
CA VAL A 197 7.35 3.14 -5.22
C VAL A 197 7.84 4.50 -5.72
N PHE A 198 8.44 5.28 -4.84
CA PHE A 198 8.94 6.62 -5.14
C PHE A 198 10.42 6.73 -4.81
N LEU A 199 11.13 7.47 -5.66
CA LEU A 199 12.58 7.68 -5.52
C LEU A 199 12.88 9.15 -5.25
N ASP A 200 13.64 9.39 -4.19
CA ASP A 200 14.22 10.71 -3.90
C ASP A 200 15.68 10.55 -3.53
N THR A 201 16.51 11.52 -3.89
CA THR A 201 17.93 11.53 -3.51
C THR A 201 18.21 12.69 -2.57
N ILE A 202 18.70 12.40 -1.38
CA ILE A 202 19.03 13.37 -0.35
C ILE A 202 20.48 13.12 0.09
N SER A 203 21.32 14.15 0.03
CA SER A 203 22.74 14.04 0.39
C SER A 203 23.43 12.84 -0.27
N SER A 204 23.18 12.63 -1.58
CA SER A 204 23.69 11.51 -2.38
C SER A 204 23.22 10.11 -1.93
N VAL A 205 22.25 10.01 -1.04
CA VAL A 205 21.59 8.76 -0.65
C VAL A 205 20.22 8.66 -1.31
N THR A 206 19.93 7.55 -1.96
CA THR A 206 18.60 7.31 -2.55
C THR A 206 17.66 6.71 -1.52
N PHE A 207 16.53 7.36 -1.34
CA PHE A 207 15.39 6.87 -0.58
C PHE A 207 14.38 6.24 -1.53
N ILE A 208 14.12 4.96 -1.31
CA ILE A 208 13.11 4.17 -2.02
C ILE A 208 11.91 4.09 -1.09
N THR A 209 10.95 4.99 -1.27
CA THR A 209 9.73 5.00 -0.45
C THR A 209 8.71 4.04 -1.05
N ILE A 210 8.26 3.08 -0.25
CA ILE A 210 7.19 2.14 -0.60
C ILE A 210 5.97 2.53 0.22
N THR A 211 4.90 2.99 -0.42
CA THR A 211 3.72 3.53 0.29
C THR A 211 2.71 2.47 0.67
N GLU A 212 2.55 1.43 -0.15
CA GLU A 212 1.69 0.27 0.09
C GLU A 212 2.04 -0.86 -0.88
N PHE A 213 1.43 -2.05 -0.69
CA PHE A 213 1.67 -3.22 -1.54
C PHE A 213 0.41 -3.59 -2.32
N LYS A 214 0.36 -3.24 -3.61
CA LYS A 214 -0.77 -3.44 -4.53
C LYS A 214 -0.37 -4.33 -5.71
N SER A 215 -1.31 -5.10 -6.24
CA SER A 215 -1.06 -5.98 -7.39
C SER A 215 -1.10 -5.26 -8.74
N SER A 216 -1.74 -4.10 -8.81
CA SER A 216 -1.78 -3.27 -10.00
C SER A 216 -1.63 -1.80 -9.61
N THR A 217 -0.58 -1.17 -10.13
CA THR A 217 -0.18 0.20 -9.84
C THR A 217 0.15 0.90 -11.16
N SER A 218 1.08 1.84 -11.22
CA SER A 218 1.64 2.30 -12.50
C SER A 218 2.26 1.13 -13.30
N ASP A 219 2.79 0.11 -12.63
CA ASP A 219 3.00 -1.22 -13.22
C ASP A 219 1.70 -2.06 -13.11
N ARG A 220 0.93 -2.08 -14.20
CA ARG A 220 -0.37 -2.75 -14.27
C ARG A 220 -0.30 -4.25 -14.05
N GLU A 221 0.81 -4.89 -14.40
CA GLU A 221 0.97 -6.35 -14.41
C GLU A 221 1.57 -6.88 -13.10
N ASN A 222 2.60 -6.17 -12.60
CA ASN A 222 3.39 -6.65 -11.47
C ASN A 222 3.26 -5.80 -10.21
N GLY A 223 2.57 -4.68 -10.29
CA GLY A 223 2.24 -3.82 -9.15
C GLY A 223 3.47 -3.25 -8.43
N THR A 224 3.37 -3.14 -7.12
CA THR A 224 4.45 -2.61 -6.26
C THR A 224 5.76 -3.40 -6.41
N PHE A 225 5.67 -4.73 -6.52
CA PHE A 225 6.84 -5.58 -6.78
C PHE A 225 7.52 -5.21 -8.09
N GLY A 226 6.76 -5.04 -9.18
CA GLY A 226 7.30 -4.68 -10.49
C GLY A 226 8.00 -3.33 -10.49
N GLU A 227 7.39 -2.30 -9.88
CA GLU A 227 7.99 -0.99 -9.73
C GLU A 227 9.33 -1.05 -8.95
N LEU A 228 9.35 -1.78 -7.84
CA LEU A 228 10.56 -1.94 -7.03
C LEU A 228 11.63 -2.71 -7.78
N LYS A 229 11.25 -3.83 -8.43
CA LYS A 229 12.16 -4.66 -9.20
C LYS A 229 12.81 -3.90 -10.35
N ALA A 230 12.05 -3.14 -11.12
CA ALA A 230 12.56 -2.33 -12.21
C ALA A 230 13.64 -1.35 -11.74
N TYR A 231 13.45 -0.73 -10.56
CA TYR A 231 14.47 0.12 -9.97
C TYR A 231 15.71 -0.67 -9.52
N ILE A 232 15.54 -1.79 -8.80
CA ILE A 232 16.66 -2.60 -8.33
C ILE A 232 17.49 -3.14 -9.49
N ASP A 233 16.86 -3.63 -10.56
CA ASP A 233 17.53 -4.12 -11.76
C ASP A 233 18.32 -3.00 -12.47
N SER A 234 17.72 -1.81 -12.61
CA SER A 234 18.37 -0.66 -13.25
C SER A 234 19.55 -0.10 -12.46
N THR A 235 19.61 -0.40 -11.15
CA THR A 235 20.66 0.07 -10.23
C THR A 235 21.56 -1.05 -9.71
N SER A 236 21.62 -2.18 -10.40
CA SER A 236 22.41 -3.35 -10.01
C SER A 236 23.91 -3.04 -9.76
N ASN A 237 24.46 -2.06 -10.48
CA ASN A 237 25.85 -1.61 -10.36
C ASN A 237 26.09 -0.51 -9.31
N VAL A 238 25.03 -0.06 -8.59
CA VAL A 238 25.15 1.02 -7.61
C VAL A 238 25.68 0.45 -6.29
N SER A 239 26.88 0.88 -5.91
CA SER A 239 27.52 0.51 -4.63
C SER A 239 27.16 1.45 -3.47
N ALA A 240 26.54 2.60 -3.75
CA ALA A 240 26.14 3.55 -2.71
C ALA A 240 25.01 2.98 -1.85
N PRO A 241 24.99 3.26 -0.55
CA PRO A 241 23.92 2.82 0.34
C PRO A 241 22.58 3.50 0.00
N ARG A 242 21.49 2.78 0.20
CA ARG A 242 20.11 3.19 -0.11
C ARG A 242 19.20 2.93 1.08
N VAL A 243 18.11 3.67 1.17
CA VAL A 243 17.10 3.54 2.23
C VAL A 243 15.81 2.98 1.65
N LEU A 244 15.32 1.89 2.21
CA LEU A 244 13.97 1.37 1.99
C LEU A 244 13.03 2.04 3.01
N ASP A 245 12.31 3.07 2.59
CA ASP A 245 11.45 3.87 3.47
C ASP A 245 10.03 3.31 3.47
N LEU A 246 9.67 2.64 4.58
CA LEU A 246 8.36 2.04 4.81
C LEU A 246 7.53 2.83 5.84
N ARG A 247 7.95 4.03 6.21
CA ARG A 247 7.16 4.86 7.12
C ARG A 247 5.76 5.10 6.56
N ASN A 248 4.76 4.97 7.42
CA ASN A 248 3.34 5.12 7.09
C ASN A 248 2.81 4.11 6.06
N ASN A 249 3.53 3.05 5.75
CA ASN A 249 3.05 1.99 4.88
C ASN A 249 2.14 1.02 5.67
N PRO A 250 0.81 1.00 5.43
CA PRO A 250 -0.13 0.18 6.19
C PRO A 250 -0.09 -1.31 5.81
N GLY A 251 0.73 -1.67 4.83
CA GLY A 251 0.81 -3.02 4.28
C GLY A 251 0.17 -3.13 2.89
N GLY A 252 -0.60 -4.18 2.68
CA GLY A 252 -1.25 -4.50 1.41
C GLY A 252 -1.25 -5.99 1.12
N LEU A 253 -1.10 -6.37 -0.14
CA LEU A 253 -1.18 -7.75 -0.60
C LEU A 253 0.08 -8.55 -0.23
N ILE A 254 -0.14 -9.70 0.39
CA ILE A 254 0.92 -10.59 0.89
C ILE A 254 1.83 -11.07 -0.24
N SER A 255 1.28 -11.38 -1.40
CA SER A 255 2.07 -11.76 -2.58
C SER A 255 3.07 -10.68 -2.98
N GLN A 256 2.64 -9.42 -2.95
CA GLN A 256 3.46 -8.28 -3.34
C GLN A 256 4.64 -8.05 -2.37
N CYS A 257 4.39 -8.06 -1.06
CA CYS A 257 5.47 -7.84 -0.10
C CYS A 257 6.44 -9.04 0.00
N LEU A 258 5.96 -10.26 -0.22
CA LEU A 258 6.85 -11.43 -0.27
C LEU A 258 7.74 -11.40 -1.51
N SER A 259 7.17 -11.13 -2.70
CA SER A 259 7.96 -10.97 -3.92
C SER A 259 8.93 -9.79 -3.83
N ALA A 260 8.51 -8.68 -3.21
CA ALA A 260 9.40 -7.54 -2.95
C ALA A 260 10.54 -7.89 -1.97
N ALA A 261 10.26 -8.68 -0.93
CA ALA A 261 11.28 -9.10 0.03
C ALA A 261 12.29 -10.07 -0.60
N ASP A 262 11.84 -10.92 -1.52
CA ASP A 262 12.68 -11.87 -2.25
C ASP A 262 13.82 -11.19 -3.01
N LEU A 263 13.59 -9.97 -3.53
CA LEU A 263 14.61 -9.17 -4.22
C LEU A 263 15.88 -8.89 -3.38
N PHE A 264 15.80 -9.01 -2.05
CA PHE A 264 16.86 -8.63 -1.12
C PHE A 264 17.40 -9.80 -0.29
N VAL A 265 16.76 -10.96 -0.36
CA VAL A 265 17.08 -12.12 0.50
C VAL A 265 17.51 -13.27 -0.37
N LYS A 266 18.79 -13.64 -0.26
CA LYS A 266 19.39 -14.67 -1.11
C LYS A 266 18.83 -16.07 -0.87
N GLU A 267 18.57 -16.42 0.38
CA GLU A 267 18.10 -17.75 0.76
C GLU A 267 17.44 -17.73 2.14
N GLY A 268 16.69 -18.76 2.45
CA GLY A 268 16.04 -18.93 3.74
C GLY A 268 14.56 -18.59 3.74
N VAL A 269 13.99 -18.49 4.91
CA VAL A 269 12.56 -18.25 5.12
C VAL A 269 12.26 -16.75 5.02
N LEU A 270 11.34 -16.35 4.14
CA LEU A 270 10.82 -14.97 4.12
C LEU A 270 9.76 -14.76 5.19
N SER A 271 8.84 -15.70 5.35
CA SER A 271 7.79 -15.67 6.35
C SER A 271 7.18 -17.04 6.56
N SER A 272 6.71 -17.30 7.76
CA SER A 272 5.84 -18.44 8.05
C SER A 272 4.46 -17.95 8.44
N ARG A 273 3.45 -18.73 8.11
CA ARG A 273 2.05 -18.43 8.46
C ARG A 273 1.30 -19.66 8.89
N LYS A 274 0.41 -19.48 9.85
CA LYS A 274 -0.67 -20.39 10.19
C LYS A 274 -1.94 -19.83 9.57
N PHE A 275 -2.76 -20.66 8.97
CA PHE A 275 -4.00 -20.22 8.38
C PHE A 275 -5.14 -21.21 8.62
N VAL A 276 -6.32 -20.64 8.81
CA VAL A 276 -7.56 -21.38 8.95
C VAL A 276 -8.21 -21.49 7.58
N THR A 277 -8.60 -22.70 7.22
CA THR A 277 -9.25 -23.05 5.96
C THR A 277 -10.22 -24.21 6.20
N PHE A 278 -10.67 -24.84 5.15
CA PHE A 278 -11.47 -26.07 5.22
C PHE A 278 -10.82 -27.19 4.41
N ALA A 279 -10.98 -28.39 4.91
CA ALA A 279 -10.52 -29.62 4.25
C ALA A 279 -11.49 -30.02 3.12
N PRO A 280 -11.13 -30.95 2.22
CA PRO A 280 -12.00 -31.44 1.15
C PRO A 280 -13.35 -32.02 1.64
N ASP A 281 -13.43 -32.50 2.88
CA ASP A 281 -14.66 -32.98 3.52
C ASP A 281 -15.50 -31.85 4.13
N GLY A 282 -15.12 -30.58 3.88
CA GLY A 282 -15.81 -29.38 4.34
C GLY A 282 -15.55 -29.02 5.79
N LYS A 283 -14.73 -29.76 6.56
CA LYS A 283 -14.43 -29.43 7.95
C LYS A 283 -13.38 -28.34 8.07
N ARG A 284 -13.47 -27.57 9.15
CA ARG A 284 -12.45 -26.59 9.52
C ARG A 284 -11.10 -27.27 9.67
N ASP A 285 -10.08 -26.69 9.06
CA ASP A 285 -8.70 -27.18 9.05
C ASP A 285 -7.73 -26.02 9.40
N ILE A 286 -6.62 -26.37 10.05
CA ILE A 286 -5.57 -25.40 10.39
C ILE A 286 -4.28 -25.90 9.78
N ARG A 287 -3.71 -25.08 8.89
CA ARG A 287 -2.48 -25.37 8.17
C ARG A 287 -1.39 -24.37 8.44
N THR A 288 -0.18 -24.78 8.21
CA THR A 288 1.00 -23.91 8.21
C THR A 288 1.64 -23.92 6.84
N SER A 289 2.20 -22.81 6.45
CA SER A 289 3.02 -22.72 5.24
C SER A 289 4.16 -21.75 5.46
N THR A 290 5.24 -21.96 4.68
CA THR A 290 6.46 -21.16 4.73
C THR A 290 6.78 -20.68 3.33
N ASN A 291 7.09 -19.39 3.20
CA ASN A 291 7.58 -18.80 1.96
C ASN A 291 9.11 -18.75 2.02
N MET A 292 9.76 -19.25 0.98
CA MET A 292 11.22 -19.33 0.87
C MET A 292 11.73 -18.30 -0.14
N ALA A 293 12.88 -17.73 0.14
CA ALA A 293 13.60 -16.87 -0.81
C ALA A 293 14.19 -17.68 -1.96
N LYS A 294 14.31 -17.03 -3.12
CA LYS A 294 14.97 -17.54 -4.32
C LYS A 294 16.11 -16.60 -4.67
N SER A 295 17.31 -17.14 -4.83
CA SER A 295 18.49 -16.35 -5.15
C SER A 295 18.53 -15.89 -6.60
N GLY A 296 19.24 -14.79 -6.86
CA GLY A 296 19.58 -14.33 -8.20
C GLY A 296 19.24 -12.85 -8.47
N ASP A 297 18.67 -12.16 -7.50
CA ASP A 297 18.30 -10.76 -7.66
C ASP A 297 19.45 -9.80 -7.28
N PRO A 298 19.63 -8.69 -8.03
CA PRO A 298 20.71 -7.73 -7.76
C PRO A 298 20.62 -7.05 -6.38
N GLY A 299 19.45 -6.98 -5.79
CA GLY A 299 19.22 -6.40 -4.46
C GLY A 299 19.94 -7.14 -3.34
N GLU A 300 20.18 -8.45 -3.50
CA GLU A 300 20.89 -9.30 -2.51
C GLU A 300 22.29 -8.82 -2.17
N ASN A 301 22.96 -8.13 -3.11
CA ASN A 301 24.31 -7.62 -2.97
C ASN A 301 24.38 -6.11 -2.69
N GLY A 302 23.23 -5.45 -2.57
CA GLY A 302 23.16 -4.02 -2.32
C GLY A 302 23.39 -3.63 -0.87
N LYS A 303 23.80 -2.38 -0.65
CA LYS A 303 23.88 -1.79 0.69
C LYS A 303 22.57 -1.08 1.00
N PHE A 304 21.81 -1.61 1.94
CA PHE A 304 20.51 -1.06 2.31
C PHE A 304 20.37 -0.88 3.81
N ILE A 305 19.54 0.06 4.21
CA ILE A 305 18.89 0.10 5.52
C ILE A 305 17.39 0.25 5.31
N MET A 306 16.61 -0.17 6.28
CA MET A 306 15.17 0.09 6.32
C MET A 306 14.86 1.26 7.26
N LEU A 307 13.84 2.05 6.94
CA LEU A 307 13.30 3.10 7.80
C LEU A 307 11.81 2.84 8.00
N ALA A 308 11.37 2.75 9.25
CA ALA A 308 9.97 2.49 9.59
C ALA A 308 9.50 3.29 10.80
N ASN A 309 8.19 3.38 10.97
CA ASN A 309 7.55 3.99 12.13
C ASN A 309 6.39 3.13 12.64
N ARG A 310 5.73 3.59 13.70
CA ARG A 310 4.57 2.90 14.31
C ARG A 310 3.36 2.73 13.40
N ALA A 311 3.31 3.39 12.25
CA ALA A 311 2.29 3.20 11.23
C ALA A 311 2.69 2.19 10.14
N SER A 312 3.94 1.70 10.13
CA SER A 312 4.38 0.59 9.28
C SER A 312 3.74 -0.71 9.79
N ALA A 313 2.84 -1.33 8.99
CA ALA A 313 1.97 -2.40 9.47
C ALA A 313 1.82 -3.57 8.51
N SER A 314 1.40 -4.74 9.02
CA SER A 314 0.93 -5.89 8.21
C SER A 314 2.00 -6.37 7.21
N CYS A 315 1.74 -6.28 5.91
CA CYS A 315 2.66 -6.67 4.83
C CYS A 315 4.02 -5.94 4.92
N SER A 316 4.04 -4.66 5.38
CA SER A 316 5.31 -3.96 5.68
C SER A 316 6.11 -4.67 6.76
N GLU A 317 5.44 -5.24 7.77
CA GLU A 317 6.11 -5.97 8.85
C GLU A 317 6.63 -7.34 8.38
N ILE A 318 5.92 -8.01 7.44
CA ILE A 318 6.42 -9.23 6.78
C ILE A 318 7.70 -8.90 6.00
N PHE A 319 7.69 -7.84 5.20
CA PHE A 319 8.84 -7.35 4.44
C PHE A 319 10.02 -7.01 5.37
N ILE A 320 9.78 -6.20 6.40
CA ILE A 320 10.79 -5.78 7.38
C ILE A 320 11.38 -7.00 8.10
N ALA A 321 10.55 -7.95 8.55
CA ALA A 321 11.02 -9.15 9.25
C ALA A 321 11.93 -10.01 8.36
N ALA A 322 11.54 -10.21 7.10
CA ALA A 322 12.32 -10.96 6.12
C ALA A 322 13.71 -10.34 5.91
N LEU A 323 13.74 -9.05 5.59
CA LEU A 323 15.00 -8.34 5.32
C LEU A 323 15.88 -8.25 6.56
N LYS A 324 15.30 -8.01 7.74
CA LYS A 324 16.04 -7.91 8.99
C LYS A 324 16.65 -9.23 9.43
N GLU A 325 15.89 -10.32 9.38
CA GLU A 325 16.31 -11.60 9.96
C GLU A 325 17.06 -12.51 8.98
N GLN A 326 16.85 -12.36 7.66
CA GLN A 326 17.50 -13.15 6.62
C GLN A 326 18.40 -12.33 5.71
N GLY A 327 17.96 -11.14 5.29
CA GLY A 327 18.74 -10.25 4.44
C GLY A 327 19.83 -9.49 5.18
N ASN A 328 19.87 -9.56 6.53
CA ASN A 328 20.78 -8.78 7.39
C ASN A 328 20.75 -7.27 7.09
N ILE A 329 19.60 -6.76 6.68
CA ILE A 329 19.37 -5.35 6.40
C ILE A 329 18.83 -4.69 7.67
N PRO A 330 19.56 -3.76 8.28
CA PRO A 330 19.18 -3.19 9.56
C PRO A 330 17.97 -2.27 9.45
N LEU A 331 17.16 -2.25 10.51
CA LEU A 331 16.00 -1.39 10.66
C LEU A 331 16.34 -0.17 11.52
N ALA A 332 16.12 1.03 10.98
CA ALA A 332 16.14 2.29 11.70
C ALA A 332 14.70 2.79 11.93
N GLY A 333 14.47 3.56 12.98
CA GLY A 333 13.19 4.22 13.22
C GLY A 333 12.52 3.88 14.54
N GLU A 334 11.24 3.58 14.49
CA GLU A 334 10.40 3.18 15.64
C GLU A 334 9.99 1.71 15.54
N THR A 335 9.50 1.16 16.67
CA THR A 335 8.80 -0.11 16.67
C THR A 335 7.56 -0.04 15.78
N THR A 336 7.38 -1.01 14.91
CA THR A 336 6.27 -1.06 13.96
C THR A 336 4.92 -1.31 14.64
N PHE A 337 3.83 -1.32 13.88
CA PHE A 337 2.46 -1.38 14.40
C PHE A 337 2.11 -2.67 15.17
N GLY A 338 2.58 -3.82 14.71
CA GLY A 338 2.24 -5.12 15.29
C GLY A 338 0.97 -5.76 14.73
N LYS A 339 0.71 -5.65 13.43
CA LYS A 339 -0.39 -6.39 12.78
C LYS A 339 0.14 -7.71 12.19
N GLY A 340 0.40 -8.71 13.03
CA GLY A 340 0.84 -10.05 12.63
C GLY A 340 -0.30 -10.99 12.23
N ILE A 341 -1.43 -10.45 11.76
CA ILE A 341 -2.59 -11.19 11.24
C ILE A 341 -2.92 -10.73 9.84
N GLY A 342 -3.54 -11.60 9.05
CA GLY A 342 -3.93 -11.31 7.68
C GLY A 342 -5.32 -11.82 7.35
N GLN A 343 -5.84 -11.31 6.25
CA GLN A 343 -7.15 -11.60 5.74
C GLN A 343 -7.08 -12.30 4.39
N SER A 344 -8.00 -13.24 4.16
CA SER A 344 -8.32 -13.74 2.82
C SER A 344 -9.57 -13.05 2.28
N GLN A 345 -9.61 -12.91 0.97
CA GLN A 345 -10.69 -12.28 0.21
C GLN A 345 -11.58 -13.37 -0.41
N TRP A 346 -12.88 -13.20 -0.36
CA TRP A 346 -13.86 -14.16 -0.83
C TRP A 346 -15.00 -13.48 -1.57
N LYS A 347 -15.29 -13.93 -2.80
CA LYS A 347 -16.59 -13.61 -3.43
C LYS A 347 -17.65 -14.51 -2.83
N THR A 348 -18.77 -13.94 -2.43
CA THR A 348 -19.88 -14.68 -1.85
C THR A 348 -20.94 -15.02 -2.90
N ILE A 349 -21.81 -16.00 -2.62
CA ILE A 349 -22.75 -16.52 -3.64
C ILE A 349 -23.77 -15.49 -4.10
N GLU A 350 -24.09 -14.52 -3.27
CA GLU A 350 -24.98 -13.41 -3.62
C GLU A 350 -24.28 -12.26 -4.35
N GLY A 351 -22.98 -12.39 -4.64
CA GLY A 351 -22.16 -11.36 -5.29
C GLY A 351 -21.53 -10.34 -4.35
N GLY A 352 -21.60 -10.55 -3.04
CA GLY A 352 -20.89 -9.77 -2.05
C GLY A 352 -19.39 -10.08 -2.01
N PHE A 353 -18.65 -9.34 -1.18
CA PHE A 353 -17.22 -9.51 -0.99
C PHE A 353 -16.88 -9.52 0.50
N ALA A 354 -16.36 -10.65 0.96
CA ALA A 354 -15.95 -10.87 2.33
C ALA A 354 -14.44 -10.84 2.47
N VAL A 355 -13.96 -10.12 3.46
CA VAL A 355 -12.55 -10.04 3.88
C VAL A 355 -12.48 -10.61 5.29
N ILE A 356 -11.90 -11.79 5.43
CA ILE A 356 -11.97 -12.56 6.67
C ILE A 356 -10.57 -12.77 7.24
N THR A 357 -10.37 -12.39 8.50
CA THR A 357 -9.14 -12.68 9.23
C THR A 357 -9.02 -14.19 9.45
N ASN A 358 -8.06 -14.81 8.77
CA ASN A 358 -7.82 -16.24 8.84
C ASN A 358 -6.34 -16.62 8.89
N LEU A 359 -5.44 -15.63 8.91
CA LEU A 359 -3.99 -15.81 8.84
C LEU A 359 -3.34 -15.25 10.10
N GLU A 360 -2.33 -15.95 10.62
CA GLU A 360 -1.37 -15.46 11.61
C GLU A 360 0.04 -15.61 11.06
N PHE A 361 0.83 -14.52 11.10
CA PHE A 361 2.18 -14.46 10.55
C PHE A 361 3.24 -14.51 11.64
N PHE A 362 4.36 -15.10 11.27
CA PHE A 362 5.54 -15.19 12.09
C PHE A 362 6.76 -14.70 11.31
N THR A 363 7.72 -14.14 12.02
CA THR A 363 9.01 -13.76 11.43
C THR A 363 9.72 -15.00 10.87
N PRO A 364 10.76 -14.85 10.03
CA PRO A 364 11.58 -15.97 9.58
C PRO A 364 12.09 -16.89 10.72
N LYS A 365 12.39 -16.33 11.88
CA LYS A 365 12.80 -17.09 13.08
C LYS A 365 11.65 -17.69 13.90
N GLY A 366 10.41 -17.57 13.40
CA GLY A 366 9.21 -18.15 14.04
C GLY A 366 8.63 -17.31 15.18
N ASN A 367 9.05 -16.05 15.34
CA ASN A 367 8.55 -15.19 16.41
C ASN A 367 7.24 -14.50 16.00
N SER A 368 6.26 -14.47 16.92
CA SER A 368 5.06 -13.64 16.72
C SER A 368 5.34 -12.17 17.06
N TYR A 369 4.99 -11.28 16.14
CA TYR A 369 5.04 -9.85 16.32
C TYR A 369 3.65 -9.20 16.46
N HIS A 370 2.58 -10.02 16.46
CA HIS A 370 1.22 -9.51 16.62
C HIS A 370 1.05 -8.78 17.97
N LYS A 371 0.51 -7.56 17.92
CA LYS A 371 0.35 -6.61 19.05
C LYS A 371 1.68 -6.15 19.71
N LYS A 372 2.83 -6.49 19.13
CA LYS A 372 4.15 -6.12 19.67
C LYS A 372 4.95 -5.25 18.73
N GLY A 373 4.78 -5.45 17.41
CA GLY A 373 5.61 -4.83 16.38
C GLY A 373 7.01 -5.44 16.27
N ILE A 374 7.81 -4.88 15.37
CA ILE A 374 9.21 -5.22 15.14
C ILE A 374 10.06 -4.06 15.63
N ASN A 375 10.94 -4.31 16.57
CA ASN A 375 11.82 -3.29 17.13
C ASN A 375 12.91 -2.91 16.13
N PRO A 376 13.27 -1.62 16.01
CA PRO A 376 14.41 -1.19 15.21
C PRO A 376 15.74 -1.63 15.85
N ASP A 377 16.76 -1.81 14.99
CA ASP A 377 18.16 -2.00 15.42
C ASP A 377 18.78 -0.66 15.81
N TYR A 378 18.34 0.41 15.15
CA TYR A 378 18.75 1.79 15.37
C TYR A 378 17.54 2.67 15.69
N PRO A 379 17.17 2.80 16.97
CA PRO A 379 16.07 3.67 17.36
C PRO A 379 16.37 5.13 17.04
N CYS A 380 15.46 5.82 16.36
CA CYS A 380 15.55 7.26 16.19
C CYS A 380 15.07 8.00 17.45
N SER A 381 15.74 9.09 17.83
CA SER A 381 15.23 9.96 18.88
C SER A 381 14.10 10.84 18.33
N GLY A 382 12.91 10.72 18.88
CA GLY A 382 11.69 11.37 18.35
C GLY A 382 11.10 10.62 17.15
N SER A 383 10.36 11.32 16.29
CA SER A 383 9.83 10.73 15.07
C SER A 383 10.96 10.34 14.13
N PRO A 384 10.89 9.17 13.46
CA PRO A 384 11.93 8.74 12.54
C PRO A 384 11.95 9.63 11.30
N THR A 385 13.03 10.37 11.14
CA THR A 385 13.25 11.28 10.02
C THR A 385 14.20 10.66 9.00
N ARG A 386 14.27 11.25 7.81
CA ARG A 386 15.29 10.91 6.82
C ARG A 386 16.70 11.21 7.33
N ASN A 387 16.86 12.23 8.19
CA ASN A 387 18.14 12.53 8.83
C ASN A 387 18.63 11.39 9.74
N CYS A 388 17.73 10.78 10.52
CA CYS A 388 18.06 9.59 11.29
C CYS A 388 18.61 8.46 10.40
N ALA A 389 17.97 8.20 9.25
CA ALA A 389 18.45 7.22 8.30
C ALA A 389 19.84 7.57 7.72
N LEU A 390 20.10 8.86 7.44
CA LEU A 390 21.42 9.33 6.98
C LEU A 390 22.51 9.15 8.05
N GLU A 391 22.20 9.39 9.31
CA GLU A 391 23.12 9.15 10.44
C GLU A 391 23.46 7.67 10.57
N VAL A 392 22.45 6.78 10.45
CA VAL A 392 22.66 5.32 10.49
C VAL A 392 23.52 4.85 9.30
N ILE A 393 23.29 5.38 8.10
CA ILE A 393 24.12 5.10 6.93
C ILE A 393 25.56 5.54 7.17
N GLY A 394 25.76 6.75 7.70
CA GLY A 394 27.09 7.27 8.05
C GLY A 394 27.81 6.37 9.06
N HIS A 395 27.09 5.87 10.05
CA HIS A 395 27.64 4.93 11.05
C HIS A 395 28.00 3.56 10.45
N LEU A 396 27.14 2.99 9.61
CA LEU A 396 27.32 1.63 9.09
C LEU A 396 28.29 1.51 7.92
N PHE A 397 28.29 2.49 7.04
CA PHE A 397 28.99 2.40 5.75
C PHE A 397 30.16 3.38 5.63
N GLY A 398 30.43 4.17 6.67
CA GLY A 398 31.63 5.03 6.73
C GLY A 398 31.66 6.13 5.66
N SER A 399 30.51 6.57 5.18
CA SER A 399 30.46 7.69 4.24
C SER A 399 30.97 8.95 4.93
N GLU A 400 32.02 9.57 4.39
CA GLU A 400 32.44 10.90 4.80
C GLU A 400 31.18 11.79 4.86
N ASN A 401 30.96 12.39 6.01
CA ASN A 401 29.86 13.25 6.44
C ASN A 401 29.06 13.84 5.26
N PRO A 402 27.83 13.39 4.97
CA PRO A 402 27.05 13.89 3.86
C PRO A 402 26.85 15.41 3.86
N ALA A 403 26.92 16.03 5.04
CA ALA A 403 26.90 17.49 5.20
C ALA A 403 28.14 18.21 4.59
N LYS A 404 29.26 17.51 4.31
CA LYS A 404 30.44 18.08 3.65
C LYS A 404 30.51 17.85 2.14
N ALA A 405 29.68 16.95 1.59
CA ALA A 405 29.66 16.66 0.16
C ALA A 405 28.94 17.74 -0.70
N SER A 406 28.43 18.81 -0.07
CA SER A 406 27.67 19.88 -0.74
C SER A 406 28.49 20.85 -1.61
N LYS A 407 29.76 20.57 -1.91
CA LYS A 407 30.59 21.49 -2.72
C LYS A 407 30.55 21.28 -4.24
N GLY A 408 29.69 20.42 -4.74
CA GLY A 408 29.58 20.13 -6.19
C GLY A 408 28.22 20.40 -6.83
N PHE A 409 27.21 20.85 -6.09
CA PHE A 409 25.90 21.15 -6.66
C PHE A 409 25.87 22.57 -7.25
N GLN A 410 25.43 22.67 -8.51
CA GLN A 410 24.92 23.94 -9.02
C GLN A 410 23.90 24.49 -8.01
N ARG A 411 24.11 25.76 -7.63
CA ARG A 411 23.26 26.47 -6.70
C ARG A 411 21.81 26.39 -7.19
N LEU A 412 21.02 25.52 -6.59
CA LEU A 412 19.57 25.50 -6.80
C LEU A 412 19.05 26.92 -6.57
N SER A 413 18.09 27.36 -7.35
CA SER A 413 17.40 28.62 -7.05
C SER A 413 16.90 28.62 -5.62
N THR A 414 16.69 29.77 -5.03
CA THR A 414 16.17 29.89 -3.65
C THR A 414 14.88 29.07 -3.48
N GLU A 415 14.04 29.00 -4.52
CA GLU A 415 12.82 28.22 -4.56
C GLU A 415 13.10 26.70 -4.58
N GLN A 416 14.06 26.23 -5.36
CA GLN A 416 14.46 24.81 -5.39
C GLN A 416 15.09 24.38 -4.07
N GLN A 417 15.81 25.27 -3.38
CA GLN A 417 16.35 25.00 -2.03
C GLN A 417 15.23 24.91 -0.98
N ALA A 418 14.24 25.82 -1.04
CA ALA A 418 13.07 25.78 -0.19
C ALA A 418 12.28 24.49 -0.40
N VAL A 419 12.00 24.11 -1.66
CA VAL A 419 11.30 22.87 -1.99
C VAL A 419 12.09 21.65 -1.53
N GLN A 420 13.41 21.64 -1.65
CA GLN A 420 14.23 20.53 -1.19
C GLN A 420 14.24 20.40 0.34
N SER A 421 14.27 21.52 1.07
CA SER A 421 14.13 21.52 2.54
C SER A 421 12.74 21.05 2.98
N ILE A 422 11.70 21.42 2.25
CA ILE A 422 10.32 21.01 2.47
C ILE A 422 10.13 19.53 2.21
N LEU A 423 10.72 18.97 1.14
CA LEU A 423 10.72 17.53 0.87
C LEU A 423 11.40 16.72 1.98
N LEU A 424 12.42 17.28 2.62
CA LEU A 424 13.09 16.67 3.77
C LEU A 424 12.15 16.56 4.98
N THR A 425 11.29 17.55 5.19
CA THR A 425 10.38 17.64 6.34
C THR A 425 9.01 17.01 6.07
N SER A 426 8.45 17.15 4.87
CA SER A 426 7.07 16.72 4.56
C SER A 426 6.85 15.21 4.60
N LYS A 427 7.89 14.41 4.41
CA LYS A 427 7.78 12.93 4.54
C LYS A 427 7.87 12.41 5.97
N ASP A 428 8.12 13.28 6.93
CA ASP A 428 8.05 12.94 8.35
C ASP A 428 6.60 13.03 8.88
N ALA A 429 5.70 13.67 8.12
CA ALA A 429 4.28 13.68 8.39
C ALA A 429 3.58 12.48 7.75
N SER A 430 2.65 11.89 8.47
CA SER A 430 1.78 10.85 7.92
C SER A 430 1.09 11.36 6.66
N PRO A 431 0.99 10.57 5.58
CA PRO A 431 0.16 10.93 4.47
C PRO A 431 -1.28 10.99 4.97
N VAL A 432 -1.82 12.20 5.09
CA VAL A 432 -3.25 12.37 5.33
C VAL A 432 -3.94 12.04 4.02
N PRO A 433 -4.89 11.10 3.99
CA PRO A 433 -5.67 10.87 2.79
C PRO A 433 -6.30 12.20 2.35
N GLN A 434 -6.11 12.56 1.08
CA GLN A 434 -6.58 13.83 0.52
C GLN A 434 -8.09 14.09 0.74
N SER A 435 -8.88 13.02 0.93
CA SER A 435 -10.35 13.08 1.09
C SER A 435 -10.87 13.45 2.49
N HIS A 436 -10.02 13.64 3.50
CA HIS A 436 -10.46 13.86 4.89
C HIS A 436 -10.00 15.16 5.55
N LEU A 437 -9.43 16.08 4.78
CA LEU A 437 -9.04 17.38 5.29
C LEU A 437 -10.03 18.44 4.83
N LEU A 438 -10.72 19.04 5.77
CA LEU A 438 -11.45 20.32 5.67
C LEU A 438 -12.96 20.25 5.96
N THR A 439 -13.27 20.26 7.26
CA THR A 439 -14.47 20.91 7.77
C THR A 439 -14.03 21.85 8.90
N GLY A 440 -13.88 23.13 8.59
CA GLY A 440 -13.53 24.18 9.55
C GLY A 440 -12.52 25.17 8.94
N GLY A 441 -12.64 26.45 9.23
CA GLY A 441 -11.95 27.63 8.73
C GLY A 441 -10.68 27.39 7.90
N ALA A 442 -10.74 27.67 6.62
CA ALA A 442 -9.75 27.22 5.63
C ALA A 442 -8.30 27.60 5.97
N LEU A 443 -8.09 28.78 6.55
CA LEU A 443 -6.76 29.28 6.91
C LEU A 443 -6.19 28.57 8.14
N ASP A 444 -6.98 28.39 9.20
CA ASP A 444 -6.53 27.71 10.41
C ASP A 444 -6.25 26.22 10.13
N THR A 445 -7.05 25.60 9.27
CA THR A 445 -6.84 24.22 8.84
C THR A 445 -5.59 24.10 7.99
N LEU A 446 -5.33 25.06 7.09
CA LEU A 446 -4.14 25.11 6.27
C LEU A 446 -2.88 25.33 7.13
N ILE A 447 -2.91 26.28 8.05
CA ILE A 447 -1.80 26.57 8.98
C ILE A 447 -1.55 25.36 9.89
N ASN A 448 -2.59 24.74 10.43
CA ASN A 448 -2.45 23.55 11.25
C ASN A 448 -1.93 22.36 10.44
N HIS A 449 -2.37 22.20 9.21
CA HIS A 449 -1.87 21.15 8.33
C HIS A 449 -0.39 21.37 7.98
N VAL A 450 -0.04 22.60 7.67
CA VAL A 450 1.35 22.97 7.38
C VAL A 450 2.21 22.84 8.65
N ASN A 451 1.75 23.28 9.80
CA ASN A 451 2.45 23.09 11.08
C ASN A 451 2.59 21.60 11.41
N TYR A 452 1.59 20.77 11.11
CA TYR A 452 1.68 19.31 11.24
C TYR A 452 2.74 18.70 10.32
N LEU A 453 2.89 19.22 9.10
CA LEU A 453 3.92 18.81 8.15
C LEU A 453 5.34 19.28 8.57
N TYR A 454 5.44 20.33 9.39
CA TYR A 454 6.70 20.98 9.76
C TYR A 454 7.08 20.85 11.24
N THR A 455 6.21 20.32 12.11
CA THR A 455 6.61 20.01 13.50
C THR A 455 7.60 18.85 13.50
N PRO A 456 8.77 19.00 14.14
CA PRO A 456 9.83 18.02 14.14
C PRO A 456 9.45 16.68 14.82
#